data_f154c08cebbf415d2090832d03becccb
#
_entry.id   f154c08cebbf415d2090832d03becccb
#
_cell.length_a   1.000
_cell.length_b   1.000
_cell.length_c   1.000
_cell.angle_alpha   90.00
_cell.angle_beta   90.00
_cell.angle_gamma   90.00
#
_symmetry.space_group_name_H-M   'P 1'
#
loop_
_entity.id
_entity.type
_entity.pdbx_description
1 polymer ?
#
loop_
_entity_poly.entity_id
_entity_poly.type
_entity_poly.pdbx_seq_one_letter_code
_entity_poly.pdbx_strand_id
1 'polypeptide(L)'
;MNTTSCVVVVGYNGNRVHDIQKLRELCKSLYNARLILLVEKIQPHDDQVADHVCSTSLAEKDVTTSLELVVGCLNADSWKLIGVLPFSDRGVLLGAALASHFGLPGITPDEARAGLDKQIFRRLEAAACTSPEEYRPVFSVRVGSLPELRQRVVELGGRAFIKPACEGASRGCRVIHHPSECDDAWLALKPYREGGIVLEELVQNAREYSWDCVAGSTWVTEKTTTEGAYRAEIQQVVPAPLPAEVQARLLAAGRHMSGLVSGDNGAWHNEVFLRSDNLTSAVETNMRPGGMHIWDLAKRAFVNFDPWERWVRWAVEGTTEQYEPVARGYCGIRLLRAPTDGILRATPDIEALARALRIDLVEGQYAKRIGDSVSALVKDNFSFIGHIVLFNENYGQLSNDLLRLAEAIESRIDVTCQAPATRAVC
;
A
#
# COMPACT_ATOMS: atom_id res chain seq x y z
N MET A 1 15.60 -13.82 -35.79
CA MET A 1 16.26 -13.14 -34.67
C MET A 1 15.79 -13.84 -33.40
N ASN A 2 16.71 -14.17 -32.48
CA ASN A 2 16.31 -14.77 -31.19
C ASN A 2 15.61 -13.68 -30.36
N THR A 3 14.32 -13.83 -30.12
CA THR A 3 13.56 -12.95 -29.23
C THR A 3 13.89 -13.29 -27.77
N THR A 4 14.20 -12.28 -26.97
CA THR A 4 14.47 -12.44 -25.53
C THR A 4 13.17 -12.27 -24.75
N SER A 5 12.81 -13.25 -23.93
CA SER A 5 11.63 -13.13 -23.05
C SER A 5 11.83 -12.05 -21.98
N CYS A 6 10.79 -11.29 -21.71
CA CYS A 6 10.80 -10.27 -20.65
C CYS A 6 9.49 -10.24 -19.86
N VAL A 7 9.59 -9.78 -18.62
CA VAL A 7 8.48 -9.43 -17.75
C VAL A 7 8.57 -7.92 -17.47
N VAL A 8 7.43 -7.25 -17.53
CA VAL A 8 7.36 -5.80 -17.28
C VAL A 8 6.81 -5.54 -15.87
N VAL A 9 7.53 -4.78 -15.08
CA VAL A 9 7.04 -4.19 -13.82
C VAL A 9 6.60 -2.76 -14.09
N VAL A 10 5.36 -2.43 -13.72
CA VAL A 10 4.76 -1.12 -14.01
C VAL A 10 4.64 -0.29 -12.74
N GLY A 11 5.48 0.70 -12.63
CA GLY A 11 5.53 1.67 -11.53
C GLY A 11 6.03 1.06 -10.22
N TYR A 12 6.84 1.80 -9.48
CA TYR A 12 7.18 1.46 -8.10
C TYR A 12 7.56 2.73 -7.32
N ASN A 13 7.58 2.61 -6.00
CA ASN A 13 8.09 3.66 -5.14
C ASN A 13 9.59 3.42 -4.89
N GLY A 14 10.42 4.43 -4.97
CA GLY A 14 11.87 4.31 -4.79
C GLY A 14 12.33 3.68 -3.47
N ASN A 15 11.44 3.53 -2.49
CA ASN A 15 11.69 2.83 -1.23
C ASN A 15 11.57 1.29 -1.35
N ARG A 16 11.11 0.76 -2.50
CA ARG A 16 10.88 -0.67 -2.73
C ARG A 16 11.88 -1.29 -3.73
N VAL A 17 13.09 -0.77 -3.75
CA VAL A 17 14.19 -1.22 -4.64
C VAL A 17 14.48 -2.72 -4.47
N HIS A 18 14.48 -3.22 -3.24
CA HIS A 18 14.71 -4.65 -2.94
C HIS A 18 13.66 -5.57 -3.54
N ASP A 19 12.42 -5.10 -3.64
CA ASP A 19 11.34 -5.90 -4.24
C ASP A 19 11.53 -6.04 -5.75
N ILE A 20 11.99 -4.99 -6.43
CA ILE A 20 12.32 -5.05 -7.86
C ILE A 20 13.48 -6.01 -8.11
N GLN A 21 14.50 -5.97 -7.26
CA GLN A 21 15.62 -6.91 -7.35
C GLN A 21 15.17 -8.37 -7.18
N LYS A 22 14.30 -8.67 -6.20
CA LYS A 22 13.70 -10.00 -6.02
C LYS A 22 12.94 -10.45 -7.26
N LEU A 23 12.10 -9.56 -7.82
CA LEU A 23 11.33 -9.87 -9.04
C LEU A 23 12.25 -10.16 -10.21
N ARG A 24 13.36 -9.41 -10.38
CA ARG A 24 14.36 -9.67 -11.41
C ARG A 24 14.99 -11.07 -11.27
N GLU A 25 15.38 -11.44 -10.05
CA GLU A 25 15.96 -12.75 -9.74
C GLU A 25 14.96 -13.88 -10.02
N LEU A 26 13.69 -13.71 -9.64
CA LEU A 26 12.61 -14.66 -9.91
C LEU A 26 12.32 -14.79 -11.42
N CYS A 27 12.19 -13.70 -12.15
CA CYS A 27 11.98 -13.74 -13.61
C CYS A 27 13.11 -14.49 -14.31
N LYS A 28 14.36 -14.25 -13.90
CA LYS A 28 15.53 -14.93 -14.45
C LYS A 28 15.56 -16.41 -14.08
N SER A 29 15.34 -16.76 -12.82
CA SER A 29 15.44 -18.15 -12.35
C SER A 29 14.31 -19.04 -12.85
N LEU A 30 13.08 -18.52 -12.92
CA LEU A 30 11.90 -19.31 -13.31
C LEU A 30 11.74 -19.43 -14.83
N TYR A 31 12.02 -18.35 -15.56
CA TYR A 31 11.66 -18.25 -16.98
C TYR A 31 12.82 -17.84 -17.90
N ASN A 32 14.03 -17.65 -17.35
CA ASN A 32 15.16 -17.06 -18.07
C ASN A 32 14.77 -15.73 -18.77
N ALA A 33 13.86 -14.98 -18.13
CA ALA A 33 13.34 -13.72 -18.63
C ALA A 33 14.06 -12.53 -18.03
N ARG A 34 14.14 -11.44 -18.81
CA ARG A 34 14.64 -10.15 -18.34
C ARG A 34 13.53 -9.36 -17.65
N LEU A 35 13.89 -8.51 -16.71
CA LEU A 35 12.95 -7.59 -16.08
C LEU A 35 13.10 -6.20 -16.69
N ILE A 36 11.99 -5.68 -17.23
CA ILE A 36 11.87 -4.31 -17.71
C ILE A 36 11.06 -3.50 -16.70
N LEU A 37 11.60 -2.37 -16.26
CA LEU A 37 10.97 -1.49 -15.29
C LEU A 37 10.40 -0.24 -15.99
N LEU A 38 9.09 0.01 -15.85
CA LEU A 38 8.43 1.23 -16.33
C LEU A 38 8.23 2.20 -15.18
N VAL A 39 8.78 3.40 -15.31
CA VAL A 39 8.72 4.46 -14.30
C VAL A 39 8.39 5.81 -14.93
N GLU A 40 7.85 6.75 -14.16
CA GLU A 40 7.63 8.12 -14.64
C GLU A 40 8.93 8.92 -14.72
N LYS A 41 9.83 8.65 -13.78
CA LYS A 41 11.15 9.30 -13.71
C LYS A 41 12.19 8.29 -13.29
N ILE A 42 13.18 8.07 -14.15
CA ILE A 42 14.31 7.18 -13.88
C ILE A 42 15.13 7.72 -12.70
N GLN A 43 15.44 6.83 -11.75
CA GLN A 43 16.31 7.09 -10.60
C GLN A 43 17.69 6.43 -10.82
N PRO A 44 18.77 6.95 -10.20
CA PRO A 44 20.12 6.42 -10.41
C PRO A 44 20.33 4.93 -10.04
N HIS A 45 19.43 4.36 -9.23
CA HIS A 45 19.50 2.96 -8.80
C HIS A 45 18.65 2.01 -9.65
N ASP A 46 17.80 2.52 -10.54
CA ASP A 46 16.88 1.69 -11.31
C ASP A 46 17.63 0.72 -12.24
N ASP A 47 18.72 1.18 -12.90
CA ASP A 47 19.56 0.34 -13.76
C ASP A 47 20.32 -0.77 -13.01
N GLN A 48 20.41 -0.67 -11.66
CA GLN A 48 21.06 -1.70 -10.85
C GLN A 48 20.10 -2.86 -10.54
N VAL A 49 18.80 -2.61 -10.52
CA VAL A 49 17.78 -3.57 -10.10
C VAL A 49 16.90 -4.09 -11.23
N ALA A 50 16.94 -3.48 -12.39
CA ALA A 50 16.26 -3.93 -13.61
C ALA A 50 17.26 -4.25 -14.73
N ASP A 51 16.86 -5.04 -15.72
CA ASP A 51 17.69 -5.32 -16.90
C ASP A 51 17.54 -4.23 -17.96
N HIS A 52 16.41 -3.53 -17.95
CA HIS A 52 16.13 -2.36 -18.77
C HIS A 52 15.13 -1.44 -18.08
N VAL A 53 15.26 -0.14 -18.25
CA VAL A 53 14.38 0.87 -17.64
C VAL A 53 13.81 1.78 -18.73
N CYS A 54 12.48 1.90 -18.77
CA CYS A 54 11.78 2.82 -19.66
C CYS A 54 11.06 3.89 -18.85
N SER A 55 11.20 5.16 -19.25
CA SER A 55 10.40 6.25 -18.69
C SER A 55 9.14 6.44 -19.53
N THR A 56 7.98 6.43 -18.84
CA THR A 56 6.69 6.73 -19.48
C THR A 56 5.71 7.30 -18.44
N SER A 57 4.69 8.03 -18.90
CA SER A 57 3.64 8.52 -18.01
C SER A 57 2.79 7.36 -17.47
N LEU A 58 2.48 7.41 -16.18
CA LEU A 58 1.53 6.50 -15.52
C LEU A 58 0.17 7.17 -15.28
N ALA A 59 -0.03 8.39 -15.77
CA ALA A 59 -1.29 9.10 -15.62
C ALA A 59 -2.37 8.51 -16.53
N GLU A 60 -3.60 8.41 -16.04
CA GLU A 60 -4.74 7.83 -16.77
C GLU A 60 -4.91 8.44 -18.16
N LYS A 61 -4.82 9.77 -18.29
CA LYS A 61 -4.97 10.48 -19.56
C LYS A 61 -3.96 10.10 -20.64
N ASP A 62 -2.81 9.55 -20.23
CA ASP A 62 -1.68 9.24 -21.13
C ASP A 62 -1.54 7.74 -21.42
N VAL A 63 -2.44 6.89 -20.88
CA VAL A 63 -2.33 5.41 -20.98
C VAL A 63 -2.17 4.92 -22.40
N THR A 64 -2.94 5.45 -23.35
CA THR A 64 -2.86 5.05 -24.76
C THR A 64 -1.50 5.37 -25.36
N THR A 65 -1.01 6.58 -25.18
CA THR A 65 0.31 7.02 -25.68
C THR A 65 1.45 6.25 -24.99
N SER A 66 1.31 5.98 -23.69
CA SER A 66 2.29 5.19 -22.92
C SER A 66 2.31 3.74 -23.38
N LEU A 67 1.16 3.14 -23.68
CA LEU A 67 1.07 1.80 -24.25
C LEU A 67 1.79 1.74 -25.61
N GLU A 68 1.50 2.65 -26.53
CA GLU A 68 2.14 2.71 -27.84
C GLU A 68 3.66 2.85 -27.74
N LEU A 69 4.13 3.71 -26.85
CA LEU A 69 5.56 3.91 -26.60
C LEU A 69 6.23 2.61 -26.10
N VAL A 70 5.64 1.95 -25.10
CA VAL A 70 6.18 0.70 -24.56
C VAL A 70 6.18 -0.41 -25.60
N VAL A 71 5.10 -0.57 -26.36
CA VAL A 71 5.02 -1.54 -27.49
C VAL A 71 6.11 -1.26 -28.53
N GLY A 72 6.33 0.01 -28.86
CA GLY A 72 7.41 0.43 -29.76
C GLY A 72 8.79 0.05 -29.26
N CYS A 73 9.09 0.29 -27.98
CA CYS A 73 10.34 -0.10 -27.33
C CYS A 73 10.55 -1.63 -27.34
N LEU A 74 9.52 -2.40 -26.97
CA LEU A 74 9.60 -3.86 -26.94
C LEU A 74 9.90 -4.43 -28.34
N ASN A 75 9.26 -3.90 -29.38
CA ASN A 75 9.48 -4.33 -30.74
C ASN A 75 10.89 -3.97 -31.26
N ALA A 76 11.36 -2.76 -30.98
CA ALA A 76 12.69 -2.28 -31.43
C ALA A 76 13.82 -3.16 -30.88
N ASP A 77 13.71 -3.61 -29.64
CA ASP A 77 14.72 -4.43 -28.96
C ASP A 77 14.48 -5.94 -29.10
N SER A 78 13.49 -6.34 -29.90
CA SER A 78 13.10 -7.75 -30.10
C SER A 78 12.74 -8.48 -28.80
N TRP A 79 12.10 -7.78 -27.85
CA TRP A 79 11.60 -8.35 -26.61
C TRP A 79 10.28 -9.11 -26.84
N LYS A 80 10.16 -10.30 -26.23
CA LYS A 80 8.90 -11.04 -26.12
C LYS A 80 8.33 -10.83 -24.71
N LEU A 81 7.31 -10.00 -24.58
CA LEU A 81 6.61 -9.83 -23.30
C LEU A 81 5.85 -11.12 -22.95
N ILE A 82 6.12 -11.66 -21.75
CA ILE A 82 5.49 -12.89 -21.23
C ILE A 82 4.73 -12.69 -19.92
N GLY A 83 4.83 -11.52 -19.28
CA GLY A 83 4.10 -11.22 -18.06
C GLY A 83 4.15 -9.74 -17.72
N VAL A 84 3.11 -9.25 -17.02
CA VAL A 84 2.99 -7.85 -16.55
C VAL A 84 2.68 -7.84 -15.06
N LEU A 85 3.43 -7.05 -14.31
CA LEU A 85 3.36 -6.91 -12.86
C LEU A 85 3.04 -5.46 -12.48
N PRO A 86 1.77 -5.06 -12.31
CA PRO A 86 1.40 -3.74 -11.80
C PRO A 86 1.82 -3.60 -10.34
N PHE A 87 2.87 -2.82 -10.07
CA PHE A 87 3.52 -2.81 -8.77
C PHE A 87 3.05 -1.69 -7.83
N SER A 88 2.47 -0.63 -8.38
CA SER A 88 1.93 0.50 -7.61
C SER A 88 0.53 0.87 -8.11
N ASP A 89 -0.23 1.60 -7.32
CA ASP A 89 -1.58 2.06 -7.68
C ASP A 89 -1.59 2.76 -9.04
N ARG A 90 -0.60 3.63 -9.30
CA ARG A 90 -0.45 4.33 -10.57
C ARG A 90 -0.06 3.42 -11.75
N GLY A 91 0.56 2.27 -11.45
CA GLY A 91 0.95 1.27 -12.46
C GLY A 91 -0.18 0.35 -12.90
N VAL A 92 -1.29 0.28 -12.16
CA VAL A 92 -2.36 -0.70 -12.39
C VAL A 92 -3.02 -0.50 -13.76
N LEU A 93 -3.34 0.73 -14.14
CA LEU A 93 -4.06 0.99 -15.39
C LEU A 93 -3.21 0.73 -16.64
N LEU A 94 -1.96 1.20 -16.67
CA LEU A 94 -1.05 0.90 -17.76
C LEU A 94 -0.69 -0.59 -17.80
N GLY A 95 -0.54 -1.22 -16.63
CA GLY A 95 -0.33 -2.67 -16.53
C GLY A 95 -1.48 -3.47 -17.12
N ALA A 96 -2.72 -3.11 -16.81
CA ALA A 96 -3.93 -3.70 -17.39
C ALA A 96 -4.00 -3.51 -18.91
N ALA A 97 -3.67 -2.32 -19.40
CA ALA A 97 -3.63 -2.03 -20.85
C ALA A 97 -2.57 -2.89 -21.57
N LEU A 98 -1.38 -3.04 -20.99
CA LEU A 98 -0.33 -3.92 -21.54
C LEU A 98 -0.75 -5.39 -21.52
N ALA A 99 -1.27 -5.89 -20.40
CA ALA A 99 -1.74 -7.27 -20.29
C ALA A 99 -2.83 -7.57 -21.34
N SER A 100 -3.82 -6.68 -21.47
CA SER A 100 -4.89 -6.80 -22.46
C SER A 100 -4.36 -6.77 -23.91
N HIS A 101 -3.43 -5.86 -24.23
CA HIS A 101 -2.85 -5.72 -25.57
C HIS A 101 -2.10 -6.98 -26.01
N PHE A 102 -1.37 -7.62 -25.10
CA PHE A 102 -0.58 -8.82 -25.39
C PHE A 102 -1.30 -10.15 -25.10
N GLY A 103 -2.57 -10.11 -24.66
CA GLY A 103 -3.33 -11.31 -24.30
C GLY A 103 -2.73 -12.06 -23.10
N LEU A 104 -2.15 -11.34 -22.15
CA LEU A 104 -1.53 -11.87 -20.94
C LEU A 104 -2.52 -11.85 -19.75
N PRO A 105 -2.26 -12.63 -18.69
CA PRO A 105 -3.05 -12.58 -17.47
C PRO A 105 -3.09 -11.17 -16.88
N GLY A 106 -4.28 -10.71 -16.51
CA GLY A 106 -4.51 -9.38 -15.96
C GLY A 106 -5.98 -8.97 -16.04
N ILE A 107 -6.32 -7.92 -15.34
CA ILE A 107 -7.64 -7.28 -15.42
C ILE A 107 -7.73 -6.39 -16.66
N THR A 108 -8.95 -6.04 -17.04
CA THR A 108 -9.18 -5.06 -18.10
C THR A 108 -8.86 -3.62 -17.62
N PRO A 109 -8.56 -2.69 -18.54
CA PRO A 109 -8.37 -1.28 -18.18
C PRO A 109 -9.59 -0.65 -17.48
N ASP A 110 -10.81 -1.09 -17.78
CA ASP A 110 -12.02 -0.58 -17.15
C ASP A 110 -12.13 -1.04 -15.68
N GLU A 111 -11.84 -2.31 -15.41
CA GLU A 111 -11.77 -2.85 -14.04
C GLU A 111 -10.67 -2.17 -13.23
N ALA A 112 -9.51 -1.91 -13.84
CA ALA A 112 -8.35 -1.28 -13.21
C ALA A 112 -8.66 0.10 -12.61
N ARG A 113 -9.63 0.84 -13.16
CA ARG A 113 -10.03 2.16 -12.67
C ARG A 113 -10.58 2.14 -11.25
N ALA A 114 -11.19 1.04 -10.81
CA ALA A 114 -11.69 0.91 -9.44
C ALA A 114 -10.58 0.87 -8.38
N GLY A 115 -9.35 0.44 -8.75
CA GLY A 115 -8.17 0.51 -7.90
C GLY A 115 -7.46 1.86 -7.93
N LEU A 116 -7.81 2.75 -8.88
CA LEU A 116 -7.24 4.09 -8.98
C LEU A 116 -8.13 5.16 -8.31
N ASP A 117 -9.42 5.12 -8.59
CA ASP A 117 -10.41 6.10 -8.10
C ASP A 117 -11.33 5.42 -7.07
N LYS A 118 -11.15 5.76 -5.80
CA LYS A 118 -11.95 5.25 -4.68
C LYS A 118 -13.46 5.47 -4.87
N GLN A 119 -13.87 6.51 -5.60
CA GLN A 119 -15.26 6.76 -5.89
C GLN A 119 -15.84 5.75 -6.90
N ILE A 120 -15.03 5.23 -7.81
CA ILE A 120 -15.48 4.17 -8.73
C ILE A 120 -15.78 2.91 -7.92
N PHE A 121 -14.85 2.49 -7.06
CA PHE A 121 -15.08 1.36 -6.16
C PHE A 121 -16.33 1.55 -5.29
N ARG A 122 -16.52 2.73 -4.67
CA ARG A 122 -17.71 3.04 -3.86
C ARG A 122 -19.02 2.95 -4.64
N ARG A 123 -19.00 3.29 -5.94
CA ARG A 123 -20.20 3.12 -6.80
C ARG A 123 -20.49 1.64 -7.07
N LEU A 124 -19.46 0.83 -7.30
CA LEU A 124 -19.63 -0.62 -7.47
C LEU A 124 -20.19 -1.24 -6.19
N GLU A 125 -19.66 -0.85 -5.04
CA GLU A 125 -20.11 -1.28 -3.71
C GLU A 125 -21.59 -0.92 -3.48
N ALA A 126 -21.99 0.32 -3.77
CA ALA A 126 -23.36 0.80 -3.61
C ALA A 126 -24.34 0.18 -4.61
N ALA A 127 -23.89 -0.24 -5.78
CA ALA A 127 -24.70 -0.88 -6.81
C ALA A 127 -24.82 -2.40 -6.64
N ALA A 128 -24.08 -3.00 -5.70
CA ALA A 128 -24.07 -4.44 -5.50
C ALA A 128 -25.44 -4.97 -5.06
N CYS A 129 -25.96 -5.94 -5.80
CA CYS A 129 -27.25 -6.58 -5.48
C CYS A 129 -27.14 -7.57 -4.31
N THR A 130 -25.94 -8.05 -4.01
CA THR A 130 -25.66 -9.00 -2.93
C THR A 130 -24.38 -8.63 -2.22
N SER A 131 -24.35 -8.80 -0.91
CA SER A 131 -23.17 -8.65 -0.07
C SER A 131 -23.19 -9.70 1.05
N PRO A 132 -22.05 -10.04 1.66
CA PRO A 132 -22.05 -10.83 2.87
C PRO A 132 -22.95 -10.21 3.94
N GLU A 133 -23.59 -11.04 4.78
CA GLU A 133 -24.53 -10.56 5.79
C GLU A 133 -23.90 -9.55 6.75
N GLU A 134 -22.64 -9.77 7.10
CA GLU A 134 -21.88 -8.89 8.01
C GLU A 134 -21.16 -7.75 7.30
N TYR A 135 -21.40 -7.54 6.01
CA TYR A 135 -20.77 -6.45 5.27
C TYR A 135 -21.68 -5.23 5.20
N ARG A 136 -21.13 -4.05 5.45
CA ARG A 136 -21.83 -2.75 5.36
C ARG A 136 -21.04 -1.78 4.48
N PRO A 137 -21.60 -1.36 3.35
CA PRO A 137 -21.02 -0.29 2.53
C PRO A 137 -20.81 0.98 3.34
N VAL A 138 -19.75 1.71 3.06
CA VAL A 138 -19.49 3.03 3.63
C VAL A 138 -20.15 4.09 2.77
N PHE A 139 -20.94 4.97 3.38
CA PHE A 139 -21.48 6.12 2.65
C PHE A 139 -20.34 7.01 2.14
N SER A 140 -20.38 7.35 0.86
CA SER A 140 -19.33 8.10 0.20
C SER A 140 -19.89 9.04 -0.87
N VAL A 141 -19.34 10.24 -0.94
CA VAL A 141 -19.72 11.25 -1.94
C VAL A 141 -18.49 12.04 -2.40
N ARG A 142 -18.47 12.41 -3.68
CA ARG A 142 -17.47 13.35 -4.20
C ARG A 142 -17.87 14.77 -3.84
N VAL A 143 -16.91 15.59 -3.40
CA VAL A 143 -17.12 16.99 -3.07
C VAL A 143 -16.23 17.88 -3.94
N GLY A 144 -16.83 18.90 -4.57
CA GLY A 144 -16.16 19.79 -5.52
C GLY A 144 -15.84 21.17 -4.98
N SER A 145 -16.41 21.54 -3.81
CA SER A 145 -16.23 22.87 -3.24
C SER A 145 -16.30 22.87 -1.71
N LEU A 146 -15.74 23.92 -1.09
CA LEU A 146 -15.81 24.10 0.37
C LEU A 146 -17.25 24.28 0.90
N PRO A 147 -18.16 25.03 0.24
CA PRO A 147 -19.56 25.09 0.67
C PRO A 147 -20.23 23.72 0.67
N GLU A 148 -20.01 22.92 -0.38
CA GLU A 148 -20.53 21.56 -0.46
C GLU A 148 -19.95 20.67 0.63
N LEU A 149 -18.63 20.73 0.88
CA LEU A 149 -18.00 20.00 1.96
C LEU A 149 -18.67 20.31 3.32
N ARG A 150 -18.85 21.59 3.65
CA ARG A 150 -19.49 22.01 4.89
C ARG A 150 -20.91 21.47 5.01
N GLN A 151 -21.69 21.55 3.93
CA GLN A 151 -23.05 21.04 3.89
C GLN A 151 -23.08 19.52 4.17
N ARG A 152 -22.25 18.76 3.45
CA ARG A 152 -22.20 17.30 3.59
C ARG A 152 -21.70 16.85 4.96
N VAL A 153 -20.73 17.55 5.55
CA VAL A 153 -20.26 17.26 6.92
C VAL A 153 -21.39 17.45 7.94
N VAL A 154 -22.21 18.51 7.78
CA VAL A 154 -23.39 18.73 8.65
C VAL A 154 -24.42 17.60 8.46
N GLU A 155 -24.72 17.21 7.22
CA GLU A 155 -25.62 16.10 6.90
C GLU A 155 -25.16 14.76 7.53
N LEU A 156 -23.84 14.56 7.66
CA LEU A 156 -23.23 13.39 8.32
C LEU A 156 -23.12 13.54 9.86
N GLY A 157 -23.83 14.50 10.45
CA GLY A 157 -23.83 14.71 11.91
C GLY A 157 -22.59 15.43 12.44
N GLY A 158 -21.89 16.19 11.60
CA GLY A 158 -20.77 17.03 11.97
C GLY A 158 -19.42 16.33 11.98
N ARG A 159 -19.37 15.05 11.64
CA ARG A 159 -18.13 14.25 11.60
C ARG A 159 -18.04 13.48 10.28
N ALA A 160 -16.84 13.46 9.69
CA ALA A 160 -16.62 12.77 8.44
C ALA A 160 -15.14 12.37 8.27
N PHE A 161 -14.88 11.54 7.27
CA PHE A 161 -13.54 11.26 6.78
C PHE A 161 -13.38 11.84 5.38
N ILE A 162 -12.34 12.62 5.15
CA ILE A 162 -12.07 13.23 3.84
C ILE A 162 -10.73 12.74 3.30
N LYS A 163 -10.71 12.41 2.01
CA LYS A 163 -9.52 11.88 1.33
C LYS A 163 -9.49 12.22 -0.16
N PRO A 164 -8.30 12.29 -0.80
CA PRO A 164 -8.20 12.32 -2.25
C PRO A 164 -8.75 11.03 -2.87
N ALA A 165 -9.39 11.14 -4.04
CA ALA A 165 -9.93 9.97 -4.73
C ALA A 165 -8.83 9.05 -5.28
N CYS A 166 -7.71 9.62 -5.77
CA CYS A 166 -6.68 8.89 -6.52
C CYS A 166 -5.30 8.86 -5.84
N GLU A 167 -5.23 8.97 -4.50
CA GLU A 167 -3.97 8.94 -3.77
C GLU A 167 -3.88 7.74 -2.83
N GLY A 168 -2.64 7.27 -2.59
CA GLY A 168 -2.32 6.19 -1.66
C GLY A 168 -1.43 6.64 -0.50
N ALA A 169 -1.04 5.70 0.39
CA ALA A 169 -0.16 5.91 1.53
C ALA A 169 -0.67 6.96 2.53
N SER A 170 -1.98 7.03 2.74
CA SER A 170 -2.69 7.97 3.61
C SER A 170 -2.48 9.46 3.28
N ARG A 171 -1.93 9.79 2.10
CA ARG A 171 -1.70 11.18 1.68
C ARG A 171 -2.99 11.95 1.57
N GLY A 172 -3.07 13.08 2.28
CA GLY A 172 -4.23 13.95 2.27
C GLY A 172 -5.46 13.41 3.02
N CYS A 173 -5.37 12.21 3.61
CA CYS A 173 -6.44 11.65 4.42
C CYS A 173 -6.57 12.39 5.74
N ARG A 174 -7.81 12.73 6.13
CA ARG A 174 -8.06 13.45 7.38
C ARG A 174 -9.44 13.14 7.95
N VAL A 175 -9.51 13.02 9.28
CA VAL A 175 -10.75 13.03 10.04
C VAL A 175 -11.19 14.48 10.24
N ILE A 176 -12.47 14.77 10.02
CA ILE A 176 -13.17 16.00 10.42
C ILE A 176 -13.99 15.65 11.66
N HIS A 177 -13.63 16.21 12.80
CA HIS A 177 -14.34 15.99 14.07
C HIS A 177 -15.44 17.03 14.32
N HIS A 178 -15.33 18.20 13.68
CA HIS A 178 -16.29 19.29 13.80
C HIS A 178 -16.36 20.11 12.49
N PRO A 179 -17.52 20.65 12.09
CA PRO A 179 -17.67 21.45 10.86
C PRO A 179 -16.72 22.64 10.74
N SER A 180 -16.24 23.22 11.85
CA SER A 180 -15.23 24.30 11.83
C SER A 180 -13.87 23.88 11.26
N GLU A 181 -13.59 22.60 11.17
CA GLU A 181 -12.33 22.08 10.60
C GLU A 181 -12.35 21.96 9.07
N CYS A 182 -13.51 22.19 8.43
CA CYS A 182 -13.67 22.05 6.99
C CYS A 182 -12.75 22.97 6.18
N ASP A 183 -12.51 24.20 6.65
CA ASP A 183 -11.65 25.17 5.96
C ASP A 183 -10.20 24.68 5.88
N ASP A 184 -9.66 24.28 7.01
CA ASP A 184 -8.30 23.75 7.09
C ASP A 184 -8.14 22.44 6.33
N ALA A 185 -9.14 21.56 6.42
CA ALA A 185 -9.14 20.30 5.67
C ALA A 185 -9.17 20.55 4.16
N TRP A 186 -10.06 21.45 3.71
CA TRP A 186 -10.16 21.83 2.31
C TRP A 186 -8.89 22.51 1.78
N LEU A 187 -8.27 23.37 2.58
CA LEU A 187 -7.01 24.04 2.22
C LEU A 187 -5.87 23.02 2.07
N ALA A 188 -5.75 22.08 3.00
CA ALA A 188 -4.73 21.02 2.97
C ALA A 188 -4.86 20.12 1.73
N LEU A 189 -6.09 19.92 1.22
CA LEU A 189 -6.39 19.11 0.05
C LEU A 189 -6.15 19.84 -1.30
N LYS A 190 -5.72 21.09 -1.29
CA LYS A 190 -5.49 21.88 -2.53
C LYS A 190 -4.63 21.13 -3.57
N PRO A 191 -3.53 20.43 -3.22
CA PRO A 191 -2.71 19.70 -4.19
C PRO A 191 -3.42 18.54 -4.90
N TYR A 192 -4.49 18.01 -4.31
CA TYR A 192 -5.15 16.77 -4.76
C TYR A 192 -6.50 17.01 -5.46
N ARG A 193 -6.99 18.24 -5.53
CA ARG A 193 -8.35 18.55 -6.01
C ARG A 193 -8.60 18.16 -7.45
N GLU A 194 -7.59 18.20 -8.30
CA GLU A 194 -7.69 17.81 -9.71
C GLU A 194 -8.09 16.33 -9.84
N GLY A 195 -7.52 15.44 -9.02
CA GLY A 195 -7.88 14.03 -8.97
C GLY A 195 -9.22 13.73 -8.29
N GLY A 196 -9.85 14.77 -7.68
CA GLY A 196 -11.11 14.66 -6.96
C GLY A 196 -10.95 14.38 -5.48
N ILE A 197 -11.93 14.84 -4.71
CA ILE A 197 -11.99 14.68 -3.26
C ILE A 197 -13.23 13.87 -2.89
N VAL A 198 -13.04 12.88 -2.01
CA VAL A 198 -14.10 12.01 -1.51
C VAL A 198 -14.34 12.30 -0.04
N LEU A 199 -15.59 12.48 0.33
CA LEU A 199 -16.05 12.56 1.70
C LEU A 199 -16.81 11.27 2.04
N GLU A 200 -16.46 10.67 3.16
CA GLU A 200 -17.08 9.43 3.65
C GLU A 200 -17.62 9.62 5.07
N GLU A 201 -18.61 8.80 5.44
CA GLU A 201 -18.97 8.67 6.84
C GLU A 201 -17.76 8.25 7.66
N LEU A 202 -17.63 8.78 8.86
CA LEU A 202 -16.55 8.38 9.76
C LEU A 202 -16.90 7.04 10.44
N VAL A 203 -16.23 5.98 10.02
CA VAL A 203 -16.32 4.68 10.71
C VAL A 203 -15.55 4.79 12.02
N GLN A 204 -16.28 4.76 13.14
CA GLN A 204 -15.72 4.93 14.49
C GLN A 204 -15.54 3.59 15.19
N ASN A 205 -14.58 3.52 16.12
CA ASN A 205 -14.33 2.35 16.96
C ASN A 205 -14.13 1.05 16.15
N ALA A 206 -13.53 1.16 14.97
CA ALA A 206 -13.19 0.05 14.13
C ALA A 206 -11.69 -0.26 14.22
N ARG A 207 -11.34 -1.53 14.07
CA ARG A 207 -9.97 -1.98 13.84
C ARG A 207 -9.77 -2.16 12.35
N GLU A 208 -8.59 -1.81 11.86
CA GLU A 208 -8.24 -1.93 10.46
C GLU A 208 -7.42 -3.19 10.19
N TYR A 209 -7.76 -3.86 9.12
CA TYR A 209 -7.08 -5.04 8.60
C TYR A 209 -6.89 -4.90 7.09
N SER A 210 -5.98 -5.69 6.51
CA SER A 210 -6.03 -5.94 5.08
C SER A 210 -6.34 -7.41 4.81
N TRP A 211 -7.10 -7.63 3.75
CA TRP A 211 -7.20 -8.88 3.06
C TRP A 211 -6.23 -8.84 1.89
N ASP A 212 -5.22 -9.69 1.95
CA ASP A 212 -4.20 -9.80 0.94
C ASP A 212 -4.41 -11.08 0.15
N CYS A 213 -4.21 -11.00 -1.17
CA CYS A 213 -4.33 -12.15 -2.05
C CYS A 213 -3.22 -12.13 -3.10
N VAL A 214 -2.65 -13.30 -3.36
CA VAL A 214 -1.74 -13.52 -4.48
C VAL A 214 -2.06 -14.84 -5.14
N ALA A 215 -2.36 -14.80 -6.44
CA ALA A 215 -2.65 -16.01 -7.23
C ALA A 215 -3.62 -16.97 -6.51
N GLY A 216 -4.72 -16.44 -5.96
CA GLY A 216 -5.75 -17.20 -5.24
C GLY A 216 -5.46 -17.54 -3.78
N SER A 217 -4.23 -17.39 -3.30
CA SER A 217 -3.87 -17.58 -1.90
C SER A 217 -4.17 -16.33 -1.08
N THR A 218 -4.86 -16.46 0.05
CA THR A 218 -5.36 -15.32 0.83
C THR A 218 -4.93 -15.39 2.29
N TRP A 219 -4.72 -14.23 2.90
CA TRP A 219 -4.51 -14.07 4.34
C TRP A 219 -5.05 -12.73 4.83
N VAL A 220 -5.11 -12.57 6.14
CA VAL A 220 -5.48 -11.31 6.79
C VAL A 220 -4.27 -10.75 7.52
N THR A 221 -3.98 -9.46 7.30
CA THR A 221 -2.93 -8.70 7.98
C THR A 221 -3.58 -7.77 9.02
N GLU A 222 -3.08 -7.76 10.25
CA GLU A 222 -3.46 -6.77 11.25
C GLU A 222 -2.76 -5.44 10.96
N LYS A 223 -3.51 -4.33 11.05
CA LYS A 223 -2.99 -2.97 10.85
C LYS A 223 -3.23 -2.14 12.11
N THR A 224 -2.24 -1.36 12.50
CA THR A 224 -2.36 -0.33 13.53
C THR A 224 -2.07 1.02 12.90
N THR A 225 -2.99 1.96 13.03
CA THR A 225 -2.84 3.33 12.53
C THR A 225 -2.59 4.31 13.66
N THR A 226 -2.08 5.50 13.33
CA THR A 226 -1.98 6.61 14.28
C THR A 226 -3.37 7.11 14.65
N GLU A 227 -3.50 7.67 15.85
CA GLU A 227 -4.72 8.29 16.35
C GLU A 227 -4.80 9.77 15.97
N GLY A 228 -5.97 10.39 16.17
CA GLY A 228 -6.19 11.82 15.96
C GLY A 228 -6.73 12.15 14.56
N ALA A 229 -6.24 13.23 13.99
CA ALA A 229 -6.73 13.73 12.69
C ALA A 229 -6.22 12.93 11.48
N TYR A 230 -5.09 12.26 11.63
CA TYR A 230 -4.44 11.48 10.56
C TYR A 230 -4.54 9.98 10.87
N ARG A 231 -4.43 9.15 9.85
CA ARG A 231 -4.53 7.68 9.93
C ARG A 231 -3.37 7.03 9.17
N ALA A 232 -2.13 7.41 9.53
CA ALA A 232 -0.95 6.78 8.97
C ALA A 232 -0.74 5.39 9.62
N GLU A 233 -0.34 4.42 8.82
CA GLU A 233 -0.07 3.06 9.29
C GLU A 233 1.26 3.03 10.06
N ILE A 234 1.22 2.59 11.31
CA ILE A 234 2.42 2.51 12.15
C ILE A 234 2.94 1.09 12.35
N GLN A 235 2.07 0.09 12.31
CA GLN A 235 2.44 -1.31 12.49
C GLN A 235 1.55 -2.24 11.68
N GLN A 236 2.14 -3.33 11.20
CA GLN A 236 1.41 -4.43 10.56
C GLN A 236 1.94 -5.76 11.05
N VAL A 237 1.06 -6.76 11.20
CA VAL A 237 1.41 -8.12 11.60
C VAL A 237 0.72 -9.13 10.71
N VAL A 238 1.47 -10.10 10.21
CA VAL A 238 1.03 -11.22 9.37
C VAL A 238 1.31 -12.54 10.09
N PRO A 239 0.32 -13.46 10.16
CA PRO A 239 -1.11 -13.21 9.96
C PRO A 239 -1.70 -12.40 11.12
N ALA A 240 -2.90 -11.86 10.93
CA ALA A 240 -3.63 -11.24 12.03
C ALA A 240 -4.00 -12.29 13.11
N PRO A 241 -3.81 -11.99 14.41
CA PRO A 241 -4.11 -12.92 15.51
C PRO A 241 -5.62 -12.92 15.83
N LEU A 242 -6.41 -13.55 14.99
CA LEU A 242 -7.86 -13.47 15.03
C LEU A 242 -8.51 -14.82 15.39
N PRO A 243 -9.64 -14.81 16.12
CA PRO A 243 -10.53 -15.98 16.18
C PRO A 243 -10.98 -16.39 14.78
N ALA A 244 -11.15 -17.69 14.55
CA ALA A 244 -11.48 -18.23 13.22
C ALA A 244 -12.75 -17.60 12.60
N GLU A 245 -13.77 -17.30 13.41
CA GLU A 245 -15.00 -16.65 12.97
C GLU A 245 -14.77 -15.23 12.45
N VAL A 246 -13.95 -14.43 13.15
CA VAL A 246 -13.61 -13.07 12.73
C VAL A 246 -12.74 -13.08 11.48
N GLN A 247 -11.79 -14.02 11.42
CA GLN A 247 -10.97 -14.22 10.22
C GLN A 247 -11.85 -14.57 9.00
N ALA A 248 -12.82 -15.47 9.16
CA ALA A 248 -13.73 -15.85 8.09
C ALA A 248 -14.54 -14.67 7.56
N ARG A 249 -15.03 -13.76 8.43
CA ARG A 249 -15.73 -12.53 8.03
C ARG A 249 -14.83 -11.57 7.21
N LEU A 250 -13.61 -11.34 7.66
CA LEU A 250 -12.66 -10.50 6.93
C LEU A 250 -12.25 -11.11 5.58
N LEU A 251 -12.09 -12.44 5.53
CA LEU A 251 -11.85 -13.16 4.28
C LEU A 251 -13.06 -13.05 3.33
N ALA A 252 -14.29 -13.13 3.84
CA ALA A 252 -15.51 -12.96 3.05
C ALA A 252 -15.64 -11.52 2.52
N ALA A 253 -15.36 -10.51 3.36
CA ALA A 253 -15.37 -9.11 2.96
C ALA A 253 -14.35 -8.82 1.85
N GLY A 254 -13.11 -9.29 2.01
CA GLY A 254 -12.05 -9.09 1.02
C GLY A 254 -12.35 -9.75 -0.32
N ARG A 255 -12.89 -10.98 -0.32
CA ARG A 255 -13.37 -11.65 -1.55
C ARG A 255 -14.56 -10.92 -2.18
N HIS A 256 -15.49 -10.41 -1.37
CA HIS A 256 -16.58 -9.59 -1.88
C HIS A 256 -16.05 -8.33 -2.59
N MET A 257 -15.15 -7.59 -1.96
CA MET A 257 -14.54 -6.39 -2.53
C MET A 257 -13.83 -6.66 -3.86
N SER A 258 -13.03 -7.73 -3.94
CA SER A 258 -12.38 -8.10 -5.21
C SER A 258 -13.40 -8.53 -6.26
N GLY A 259 -14.42 -9.31 -5.89
CA GLY A 259 -15.49 -9.75 -6.79
C GLY A 259 -16.37 -8.62 -7.34
N LEU A 260 -16.46 -7.48 -6.66
CA LEU A 260 -17.15 -6.28 -7.17
C LEU A 260 -16.40 -5.63 -8.35
N VAL A 261 -15.10 -5.81 -8.41
CA VAL A 261 -14.24 -5.23 -9.44
C VAL A 261 -13.93 -6.24 -10.53
N SER A 262 -13.27 -7.32 -10.15
CA SER A 262 -12.87 -8.43 -11.05
C SER A 262 -12.47 -9.62 -10.20
N GLY A 263 -12.85 -10.83 -10.63
CA GLY A 263 -12.41 -12.06 -9.96
C GLY A 263 -10.98 -12.50 -10.27
N ASP A 264 -10.30 -11.87 -11.24
CA ASP A 264 -9.17 -12.49 -11.95
C ASP A 264 -7.90 -11.62 -11.97
N ASN A 265 -7.55 -11.04 -10.82
CA ASN A 265 -6.29 -10.31 -10.66
C ASN A 265 -5.28 -11.10 -9.82
N GLY A 266 -4.00 -11.11 -10.23
CA GLY A 266 -2.93 -11.85 -9.57
C GLY A 266 -2.49 -11.31 -8.22
N ALA A 267 -2.82 -10.06 -7.89
CA ALA A 267 -2.46 -9.41 -6.63
C ALA A 267 -3.55 -8.48 -6.14
N TRP A 268 -3.93 -8.62 -4.86
CA TRP A 268 -4.88 -7.75 -4.19
C TRP A 268 -4.37 -7.36 -2.81
N HIS A 269 -4.67 -6.13 -2.43
CA HIS A 269 -4.50 -5.59 -1.10
C HIS A 269 -5.75 -4.78 -0.75
N ASN A 270 -6.78 -5.44 -0.23
CA ASN A 270 -8.04 -4.79 0.15
C ASN A 270 -8.01 -4.43 1.63
N GLU A 271 -8.25 -3.18 1.95
CA GLU A 271 -8.29 -2.70 3.33
C GLU A 271 -9.71 -2.76 3.86
N VAL A 272 -9.88 -3.34 5.06
CA VAL A 272 -11.17 -3.69 5.65
C VAL A 272 -11.22 -3.24 7.10
N PHE A 273 -12.27 -2.50 7.47
CA PHE A 273 -12.63 -2.27 8.87
C PHE A 273 -13.37 -3.46 9.46
N LEU A 274 -12.97 -3.86 10.65
CA LEU A 274 -13.80 -4.64 11.59
C LEU A 274 -14.39 -3.66 12.61
N ARG A 275 -15.69 -3.41 12.51
CA ARG A 275 -16.44 -2.47 13.34
C ARG A 275 -16.71 -3.05 14.73
N SER A 276 -17.06 -2.20 15.69
CA SER A 276 -17.37 -2.64 17.07
C SER A 276 -18.63 -3.52 17.18
N ASP A 277 -19.52 -3.46 16.19
CA ASP A 277 -20.69 -4.31 16.05
C ASP A 277 -20.42 -5.64 15.32
N ASN A 278 -19.12 -5.96 15.12
CA ASN A 278 -18.63 -7.12 14.37
C ASN A 278 -18.97 -7.12 12.87
N LEU A 279 -19.49 -6.03 12.33
CA LEU A 279 -19.65 -5.86 10.88
C LEU A 279 -18.33 -5.49 10.24
N THR A 280 -18.21 -5.75 8.95
CA THR A 280 -17.07 -5.35 8.12
C THR A 280 -17.44 -4.23 7.16
N SER A 281 -16.50 -3.38 6.81
CA SER A 281 -16.68 -2.34 5.80
C SER A 281 -15.38 -2.12 5.03
N ALA A 282 -15.46 -1.80 3.74
CA ALA A 282 -14.28 -1.49 2.96
C ALA A 282 -13.65 -0.15 3.38
N VAL A 283 -12.33 -0.11 3.42
CA VAL A 283 -11.54 1.13 3.43
C VAL A 283 -11.21 1.51 1.99
N GLU A 284 -10.50 0.63 1.28
CA GLU A 284 -10.20 0.77 -0.15
C GLU A 284 -9.80 -0.58 -0.78
N THR A 285 -9.85 -0.66 -2.09
CA THR A 285 -9.35 -1.80 -2.86
C THR A 285 -8.11 -1.41 -3.65
N ASN A 286 -7.09 -2.25 -3.64
CA ASN A 286 -5.83 -2.05 -4.35
C ASN A 286 -5.45 -3.31 -5.11
N MET A 287 -5.19 -3.17 -6.41
CA MET A 287 -4.92 -4.28 -7.32
C MET A 287 -3.42 -4.49 -7.53
N ARG A 288 -2.67 -4.52 -6.45
CA ARG A 288 -1.21 -4.62 -6.41
C ARG A 288 -0.75 -5.18 -5.07
N PRO A 289 0.52 -5.57 -4.92
CA PRO A 289 1.10 -5.97 -3.64
C PRO A 289 0.93 -4.90 -2.56
N GLY A 290 0.59 -5.31 -1.34
CA GLY A 290 0.53 -4.43 -0.18
C GLY A 290 1.85 -3.69 0.08
N GLY A 291 1.74 -2.51 0.69
CA GLY A 291 2.90 -1.73 1.16
C GLY A 291 3.54 -2.33 2.41
N MET A 292 4.52 -1.59 2.98
CA MET A 292 5.14 -1.93 4.28
C MET A 292 5.55 -3.41 4.39
N HIS A 293 6.19 -3.96 3.34
CA HIS A 293 6.74 -5.32 3.34
C HIS A 293 5.75 -6.47 3.61
N ILE A 294 4.43 -6.26 3.48
CA ILE A 294 3.40 -7.28 3.82
C ILE A 294 3.72 -8.65 3.21
N TRP A 295 4.16 -8.69 1.95
CA TRP A 295 4.49 -9.94 1.28
C TRP A 295 5.76 -10.61 1.82
N ASP A 296 6.75 -9.83 2.28
CA ASP A 296 7.93 -10.37 2.96
C ASP A 296 7.60 -10.87 4.37
N LEU A 297 6.69 -10.17 5.06
CA LEU A 297 6.13 -10.64 6.33
C LEU A 297 5.40 -11.98 6.12
N ALA A 298 4.56 -12.08 5.08
CA ALA A 298 3.84 -13.32 4.74
C ALA A 298 4.80 -14.46 4.39
N LYS A 299 5.82 -14.22 3.58
CA LYS A 299 6.87 -15.21 3.26
C LYS A 299 7.54 -15.75 4.51
N ARG A 300 7.71 -14.92 5.55
CA ARG A 300 8.32 -15.34 6.83
C ARG A 300 7.32 -16.00 7.77
N ALA A 301 6.07 -15.56 7.77
CA ALA A 301 5.05 -16.05 8.69
C ALA A 301 4.45 -17.40 8.29
N PHE A 302 4.47 -17.74 6.99
CA PHE A 302 3.86 -18.96 6.48
C PHE A 302 4.90 -20.01 6.06
N VAL A 303 4.51 -21.27 6.13
CA VAL A 303 5.36 -22.40 5.72
C VAL A 303 5.37 -22.49 4.19
N ASN A 304 6.57 -22.59 3.60
CA ASN A 304 6.75 -22.81 2.15
C ASN A 304 5.91 -21.87 1.25
N PHE A 305 5.78 -20.62 1.65
CA PHE A 305 4.97 -19.63 0.95
C PHE A 305 5.83 -18.44 0.49
N ASP A 306 5.89 -18.21 -0.79
CA ASP A 306 6.54 -17.05 -1.39
C ASP A 306 5.55 -16.29 -2.28
N PRO A 307 4.95 -15.18 -1.79
CA PRO A 307 4.02 -14.38 -2.56
C PRO A 307 4.61 -13.81 -3.86
N TRP A 308 5.90 -13.45 -3.84
CA TRP A 308 6.58 -12.88 -5.02
C TRP A 308 6.71 -13.89 -6.14
N GLU A 309 7.13 -15.13 -5.83
CA GLU A 309 7.22 -16.22 -6.79
C GLU A 309 5.83 -16.55 -7.37
N ARG A 310 4.81 -16.64 -6.51
CA ARG A 310 3.43 -16.94 -6.96
C ARG A 310 2.91 -15.87 -7.91
N TRP A 311 3.20 -14.60 -7.65
CA TRP A 311 2.77 -13.51 -8.52
C TRP A 311 3.45 -13.54 -9.87
N VAL A 312 4.76 -13.78 -9.92
CA VAL A 312 5.50 -13.93 -11.19
C VAL A 312 4.98 -15.11 -11.99
N ARG A 313 4.72 -16.27 -11.35
CA ARG A 313 4.12 -17.44 -12.03
C ARG A 313 2.74 -17.10 -12.57
N TRP A 314 1.88 -16.50 -11.77
CA TRP A 314 0.55 -16.10 -12.22
C TRP A 314 0.61 -15.15 -13.43
N ALA A 315 1.47 -14.16 -13.42
CA ALA A 315 1.59 -13.19 -14.51
C ALA A 315 2.06 -13.81 -15.84
N VAL A 316 2.78 -14.92 -15.79
CA VAL A 316 3.30 -15.61 -16.98
C VAL A 316 2.40 -16.77 -17.41
N GLU A 317 1.87 -17.54 -16.46
CA GLU A 317 1.17 -18.81 -16.73
C GLU A 317 -0.36 -18.66 -16.65
N GLY A 318 -0.87 -17.61 -16.02
CA GLY A 318 -2.31 -17.40 -15.77
C GLY A 318 -2.93 -18.41 -14.79
N THR A 319 -2.11 -19.21 -14.13
CA THR A 319 -2.60 -20.25 -13.23
C THR A 319 -2.74 -19.75 -11.81
N THR A 320 -3.86 -20.09 -11.16
CA THR A 320 -4.10 -19.91 -9.74
C THR A 320 -4.10 -21.29 -9.08
N GLU A 321 -2.96 -21.70 -8.56
CA GLU A 321 -2.94 -22.84 -7.64
C GLU A 321 -3.49 -22.38 -6.30
N GLN A 322 -4.62 -22.94 -5.89
CA GLN A 322 -5.17 -22.66 -4.56
C GLN A 322 -4.24 -23.25 -3.50
N TYR A 323 -3.61 -22.37 -2.75
CA TYR A 323 -2.79 -22.72 -1.61
C TYR A 323 -3.31 -21.96 -0.40
N GLU A 324 -3.63 -22.69 0.66
CA GLU A 324 -4.00 -22.08 1.93
C GLU A 324 -2.74 -21.90 2.78
N PRO A 325 -2.32 -20.64 3.05
CA PRO A 325 -1.10 -20.39 3.80
C PRO A 325 -1.20 -20.91 5.25
N VAL A 326 -0.29 -21.80 5.64
CA VAL A 326 -0.19 -22.35 6.99
C VAL A 326 0.80 -21.55 7.80
N ALA A 327 0.34 -20.90 8.86
CA ALA A 327 1.20 -20.08 9.72
C ALA A 327 2.18 -20.94 10.53
N ARG A 328 3.44 -20.53 10.59
CA ARG A 328 4.47 -21.03 11.51
C ARG A 328 4.76 -20.08 12.67
N GLY A 329 4.15 -18.90 12.63
CA GLY A 329 4.34 -17.82 13.60
C GLY A 329 3.81 -16.51 13.03
N TYR A 330 4.21 -15.42 13.65
CA TYR A 330 3.82 -14.07 13.31
C TYR A 330 5.05 -13.26 12.90
N CYS A 331 4.92 -12.49 11.81
CA CYS A 331 5.96 -11.56 11.40
C CYS A 331 5.36 -10.15 11.38
N GLY A 332 6.04 -9.19 12.02
CA GLY A 332 5.51 -7.84 12.13
C GLY A 332 6.54 -6.80 11.75
N ILE A 333 6.05 -5.70 11.18
CA ILE A 333 6.80 -4.48 10.93
C ILE A 333 6.25 -3.36 11.80
N ARG A 334 7.14 -2.54 12.37
CA ARG A 334 6.78 -1.30 13.03
C ARG A 334 7.60 -0.15 12.51
N LEU A 335 6.93 0.94 12.15
CA LEU A 335 7.56 2.16 11.69
C LEU A 335 8.03 3.01 12.88
N LEU A 336 9.16 3.70 12.70
CA LEU A 336 9.83 4.50 13.72
C LEU A 336 9.49 5.98 13.55
N ARG A 337 9.17 6.66 14.65
CA ARG A 337 8.80 8.08 14.68
C ARG A 337 9.97 8.95 15.13
N ALA A 338 10.01 10.18 14.64
CA ALA A 338 10.87 11.19 15.20
C ALA A 338 10.29 11.66 16.57
N PRO A 339 11.14 11.86 17.59
CA PRO A 339 10.67 12.32 18.91
C PRO A 339 10.20 13.79 18.91
N THR A 340 10.76 14.61 18.02
CA THR A 340 10.46 16.06 17.92
C THR A 340 10.59 16.52 16.47
N ASP A 341 10.06 17.71 16.16
CA ASP A 341 10.29 18.39 14.88
C ASP A 341 11.72 18.94 14.81
N GLY A 342 12.37 18.83 13.65
CA GLY A 342 13.70 19.42 13.44
C GLY A 342 14.53 18.73 12.37
N ILE A 343 15.86 18.79 12.56
CA ILE A 343 16.83 18.13 11.68
C ILE A 343 17.44 16.93 12.39
N LEU A 344 17.41 15.79 11.74
CA LEU A 344 17.97 14.53 12.23
C LEU A 344 19.50 14.66 12.36
N ARG A 345 20.05 14.45 13.57
CA ARG A 345 21.47 14.58 13.89
C ARG A 345 22.16 13.25 14.11
N ALA A 346 21.48 12.34 14.80
CA ALA A 346 22.01 11.00 15.02
C ALA A 346 20.88 9.98 15.14
N THR A 347 21.17 8.76 14.76
CA THR A 347 20.32 7.60 14.96
C THR A 347 21.10 6.50 15.69
N PRO A 348 20.49 5.78 16.63
CA PRO A 348 21.16 4.68 17.31
C PRO A 348 21.36 3.48 16.38
N ASP A 349 22.29 2.61 16.73
CA ASP A 349 22.47 1.31 16.07
C ASP A 349 21.32 0.37 16.48
N ILE A 350 20.45 0.05 15.51
CA ILE A 350 19.25 -0.79 15.72
C ILE A 350 19.66 -2.20 16.16
N GLU A 351 20.69 -2.80 15.52
CA GLU A 351 21.13 -4.14 15.82
C GLU A 351 21.74 -4.23 17.23
N ALA A 352 22.52 -3.23 17.63
CA ALA A 352 23.11 -3.17 18.98
C ALA A 352 22.02 -3.08 20.05
N LEU A 353 20.95 -2.29 19.80
CA LEU A 353 19.82 -2.19 20.71
C LEU A 353 19.00 -3.48 20.78
N ALA A 354 18.75 -4.12 19.65
CA ALA A 354 18.05 -5.41 19.60
C ALA A 354 18.82 -6.47 20.42
N ARG A 355 20.14 -6.57 20.22
CA ARG A 355 21.00 -7.47 21.01
C ARG A 355 20.96 -7.17 22.52
N ALA A 356 21.03 -5.89 22.88
CA ALA A 356 20.99 -5.48 24.29
C ALA A 356 19.65 -5.83 24.96
N LEU A 357 18.55 -5.77 24.22
CA LEU A 357 17.21 -6.13 24.67
C LEU A 357 16.89 -7.62 24.55
N ARG A 358 17.81 -8.42 23.97
CA ARG A 358 17.63 -9.85 23.65
C ARG A 358 16.43 -10.09 22.72
N ILE A 359 16.29 -9.25 21.69
CA ILE A 359 15.24 -9.32 20.67
C ILE A 359 15.88 -9.81 19.36
N ASP A 360 15.29 -10.83 18.75
CA ASP A 360 15.71 -11.36 17.46
C ASP A 360 15.21 -10.45 16.33
N LEU A 361 16.11 -9.60 15.86
CA LEU A 361 15.85 -8.66 14.77
C LEU A 361 15.94 -9.38 13.42
N VAL A 362 14.88 -9.27 12.60
CA VAL A 362 14.87 -9.73 11.21
C VAL A 362 15.48 -8.68 10.29
N GLU A 363 15.06 -7.44 10.46
CA GLU A 363 15.50 -6.29 9.65
C GLU A 363 15.29 -5.00 10.44
N GLY A 364 16.19 -4.04 10.26
CA GLY A 364 16.03 -2.69 10.78
C GLY A 364 16.70 -1.70 9.85
N GLN A 365 15.96 -0.66 9.42
CA GLN A 365 16.47 0.31 8.47
C GLN A 365 15.95 1.71 8.75
N TYR A 366 16.80 2.71 8.57
CA TYR A 366 16.41 4.12 8.52
C TYR A 366 16.09 4.54 7.08
N ALA A 367 14.93 5.15 6.89
CA ALA A 367 14.52 5.75 5.62
C ALA A 367 14.99 7.21 5.48
N LYS A 368 15.27 7.87 6.62
CA LYS A 368 15.80 9.23 6.68
C LYS A 368 17.30 9.21 6.95
N ARG A 369 18.01 10.19 6.41
CA ARG A 369 19.45 10.37 6.57
C ARG A 369 19.76 11.50 7.55
N ILE A 370 20.92 11.48 8.13
CA ILE A 370 21.42 12.61 8.93
C ILE A 370 21.39 13.87 8.05
N GLY A 371 20.81 14.94 8.60
CA GLY A 371 20.56 16.19 7.88
C GLY A 371 19.14 16.34 7.30
N ASP A 372 18.37 15.28 7.25
CA ASP A 372 16.98 15.37 6.78
C ASP A 372 16.08 16.08 7.81
N SER A 373 15.08 16.83 7.31
CA SER A 373 14.01 17.36 8.15
C SER A 373 13.04 16.25 8.54
N VAL A 374 12.71 16.19 9.83
CA VAL A 374 11.78 15.22 10.42
C VAL A 374 10.71 15.92 11.23
N SER A 375 9.56 15.25 11.40
CA SER A 375 8.45 15.75 12.21
C SER A 375 7.95 14.69 13.18
N ALA A 376 7.64 15.10 14.41
CA ALA A 376 6.94 14.25 15.38
C ALA A 376 5.48 14.02 14.97
N LEU A 377 4.88 14.95 14.22
CA LEU A 377 3.53 14.80 13.70
C LEU A 377 3.54 13.91 12.44
N VAL A 378 3.06 12.69 12.62
CA VAL A 378 2.90 11.72 11.53
C VAL A 378 1.60 12.01 10.79
N LYS A 379 1.72 12.45 9.52
CA LYS A 379 0.57 12.78 8.65
C LYS A 379 0.26 11.69 7.64
N ASP A 380 1.28 10.97 7.23
CA ASP A 380 1.24 9.93 6.21
C ASP A 380 2.40 8.93 6.42
N ASN A 381 2.47 7.91 5.58
CA ASN A 381 3.51 6.88 5.70
C ASN A 381 4.93 7.37 5.35
N PHE A 382 5.10 8.58 4.77
CA PHE A 382 6.41 9.19 4.50
C PHE A 382 6.95 10.01 5.68
N SER A 383 6.13 10.24 6.69
CA SER A 383 6.51 10.98 7.90
C SER A 383 7.43 10.17 8.81
N PHE A 384 7.48 8.85 8.67
CA PHE A 384 8.32 7.97 9.48
C PHE A 384 9.80 8.03 9.09
N ILE A 385 10.68 7.72 10.04
CA ILE A 385 12.13 7.81 9.85
C ILE A 385 12.79 6.48 9.53
N GLY A 386 12.09 5.37 9.70
CA GLY A 386 12.61 4.01 9.47
C GLY A 386 11.61 2.96 9.91
N HIS A 387 12.09 1.71 9.97
CA HIS A 387 11.28 0.58 10.42
C HIS A 387 12.13 -0.52 11.08
N ILE A 388 11.47 -1.39 11.81
CA ILE A 388 11.99 -2.67 12.31
C ILE A 388 11.04 -3.79 11.93
N VAL A 389 11.58 -4.98 11.64
CA VAL A 389 10.84 -6.21 11.34
C VAL A 389 11.29 -7.28 12.31
N LEU A 390 10.32 -7.93 12.97
CA LEU A 390 10.55 -9.05 13.88
C LEU A 390 9.71 -10.26 13.48
N PHE A 391 10.14 -11.44 13.91
CA PHE A 391 9.37 -12.69 13.83
C PHE A 391 9.31 -13.36 15.20
N ASN A 392 8.14 -13.90 15.55
CA ASN A 392 8.00 -14.74 16.74
C ASN A 392 6.85 -15.74 16.54
N GLU A 393 6.97 -16.93 17.11
CA GLU A 393 5.90 -17.92 17.11
C GLU A 393 4.72 -17.50 18.00
N ASN A 394 4.97 -16.62 18.98
CA ASN A 394 3.97 -16.07 19.89
C ASN A 394 3.67 -14.60 19.55
N TYR A 395 2.40 -14.32 19.23
CA TYR A 395 1.96 -12.96 18.90
C TYR A 395 2.18 -11.95 20.03
N GLY A 396 1.87 -12.32 21.29
CA GLY A 396 2.02 -11.42 22.44
C GLY A 396 3.46 -11.01 22.66
N GLN A 397 4.40 -11.95 22.48
CA GLN A 397 5.84 -11.65 22.53
C GLN A 397 6.26 -10.76 21.36
N LEU A 398 5.84 -11.07 20.13
CA LEU A 398 6.12 -10.25 18.95
C LEU A 398 5.67 -8.80 19.15
N SER A 399 4.42 -8.60 19.56
CA SER A 399 3.83 -7.27 19.75
C SER A 399 4.56 -6.47 20.83
N ASN A 400 4.89 -7.12 21.96
CA ASN A 400 5.66 -6.50 23.05
C ASN A 400 7.08 -6.11 22.58
N ASP A 401 7.77 -6.99 21.85
CA ASP A 401 9.14 -6.76 21.42
C ASP A 401 9.21 -5.68 20.33
N LEU A 402 8.24 -5.60 19.40
CA LEU A 402 8.12 -4.51 18.44
C LEU A 402 8.00 -3.15 19.16
N LEU A 403 7.14 -3.08 20.20
CA LEU A 403 6.97 -1.84 20.95
C LEU A 403 8.23 -1.46 21.73
N ARG A 404 8.80 -2.39 22.50
CA ARG A 404 10.00 -2.18 23.32
C ARG A 404 11.21 -1.73 22.49
N LEU A 405 11.44 -2.37 21.35
CA LEU A 405 12.57 -2.04 20.49
C LEU A 405 12.35 -0.66 19.83
N ALA A 406 11.13 -0.39 19.34
CA ALA A 406 10.81 0.93 18.77
C ALA A 406 10.99 2.06 19.81
N GLU A 407 10.47 1.92 21.02
CA GLU A 407 10.64 2.90 22.10
C GLU A 407 12.13 3.10 22.45
N ALA A 408 12.90 2.02 22.52
CA ALA A 408 14.34 2.09 22.78
C ALA A 408 15.10 2.85 21.69
N ILE A 409 14.70 2.69 20.44
CA ILE A 409 15.27 3.41 19.29
C ILE A 409 14.81 4.88 19.30
N GLU A 410 13.49 5.12 19.31
CA GLU A 410 12.89 6.45 19.24
C GLU A 410 13.41 7.37 20.36
N SER A 411 13.59 6.87 21.58
CA SER A 411 14.13 7.63 22.73
C SER A 411 15.60 8.03 22.59
N ARG A 412 16.35 7.46 21.66
CA ARG A 412 17.80 7.74 21.42
C ARG A 412 18.07 8.48 20.13
N ILE A 413 17.03 8.81 19.37
CA ILE A 413 17.17 9.64 18.17
C ILE A 413 17.46 11.08 18.58
N ASP A 414 18.51 11.65 18.00
CA ASP A 414 18.89 13.04 18.24
C ASP A 414 18.35 13.92 17.10
N VAL A 415 17.51 14.89 17.46
CA VAL A 415 16.91 15.89 16.57
C VAL A 415 17.16 17.27 17.12
N THR A 416 17.83 18.12 16.35
CA THR A 416 17.96 19.54 16.71
C THR A 416 16.68 20.29 16.38
N CYS A 417 16.05 20.90 17.37
CA CYS A 417 14.93 21.81 17.14
C CYS A 417 15.36 22.92 16.16
N GLN A 418 14.64 23.08 15.05
CA GLN A 418 14.73 24.34 14.30
C GLN A 418 14.10 25.42 15.18
N ALA A 419 14.88 26.45 15.53
CA ALA A 419 14.28 27.65 16.11
C ALA A 419 13.19 28.13 15.13
N PRO A 420 11.99 28.51 15.62
CA PRO A 420 10.95 29.04 14.76
C PRO A 420 11.54 30.19 13.93
N ALA A 421 11.44 30.06 12.60
CA ALA A 421 11.86 31.14 11.72
C ALA A 421 11.15 32.41 12.18
N THR A 422 11.89 33.34 12.75
CA THR A 422 11.40 34.67 13.09
C THR A 422 10.83 35.26 11.80
N ARG A 423 9.51 35.34 11.69
CA ARG A 423 8.87 36.12 10.63
C ARG A 423 9.44 37.53 10.76
N ALA A 424 10.35 37.88 9.86
CA ALA A 424 10.69 39.24 9.66
C ALA A 424 9.41 39.95 9.22
N VAL A 425 8.86 40.74 10.15
CA VAL A 425 7.82 41.70 9.84
C VAL A 425 8.53 42.83 9.08
N CYS A 426 8.31 42.88 7.79
CA CYS A 426 8.53 44.07 6.96
C CYS A 426 7.16 44.54 6.48
#